data_f668ccbb92928b72e9ba60e94c13a24e
#
_entry.id   f668ccbb92928b72e9ba60e94c13a24e
#
_cell.length_a   1.000
_cell.length_b   1.000
_cell.length_c   1.000
_cell.angle_alpha   90.00
_cell.angle_beta   90.00
_cell.angle_gamma   90.00
#
_symmetry.space_group_name_H-M   'P 1'
#
loop_
_entity.id
_entity.type
_entity.pdbx_description
1 polymer ?
#
loop_
_entity_poly.entity_id
_entity_poly.type
_entity_poly.pdbx_seq_one_letter_code
_entity_poly.pdbx_strand_id
1 'polypeptide(L)'
;MKLLAIIGLAALSIAGAAVAGVTASAWTAAQKIDTIGGNNAEVNTPSLDGCPIQSPDGLSLFIASNRPGGKGGLDIWVATRSSATSPWGAPQNLGEPVNSAADDFCPTPVGKGGLFFISREALPGACGQGDIYFTHRNGAGVWAEPERLLCSPAGPNSELDEQGPSWVDVSGKLRGKKMLYFSRSSAAPSVPGEIYVSERQNGARFGPATAVTELNDAAANDIQPNVRADGLEVVLSSNRVGTLGALDIWVATRANVGDRWSAPVNVGPEVNTSAAESRPSLSQNGGQLLFGRAPGPEGSSDIYVTTR
;
A
#
# COMPACT_ATOMS: atom_id res chain seq x y z
N MET A 1 57.64 -45.76 -29.49
CA MET A 1 57.48 -44.42 -28.96
C MET A 1 55.98 -44.14 -28.89
N LYS A 2 55.39 -44.15 -27.67
CA LYS A 2 53.96 -43.84 -27.46
C LYS A 2 53.85 -42.40 -26.90
N LEU A 3 53.20 -41.53 -27.65
CA LEU A 3 52.93 -40.15 -27.18
C LEU A 3 51.71 -40.19 -26.23
N LEU A 4 51.90 -39.79 -24.98
CA LEU A 4 50.80 -39.51 -24.06
C LEU A 4 50.30 -38.08 -24.29
N ALA A 5 49.02 -37.93 -24.62
CA ALA A 5 48.32 -36.65 -24.63
C ALA A 5 47.78 -36.37 -23.22
N ILE A 6 48.20 -35.27 -22.59
CA ILE A 6 47.68 -34.77 -21.33
C ILE A 6 46.53 -33.83 -21.66
N ILE A 7 45.32 -34.22 -21.27
CA ILE A 7 44.12 -33.35 -21.38
C ILE A 7 44.04 -32.59 -20.06
N GLY A 8 44.33 -31.29 -20.11
CA GLY A 8 44.14 -30.39 -18.99
C GLY A 8 42.64 -30.02 -18.84
N LEU A 9 42.05 -30.37 -17.69
CA LEU A 9 40.73 -29.95 -17.29
C LEU A 9 40.84 -28.51 -16.73
N ALA A 10 40.29 -27.52 -17.44
CA ALA A 10 40.13 -26.17 -16.92
C ALA A 10 38.88 -26.13 -16.03
N ALA A 11 39.07 -25.97 -14.73
CA ALA A 11 37.96 -25.72 -13.82
C ALA A 11 37.50 -24.28 -13.96
N LEU A 12 36.27 -24.10 -14.48
CA LEU A 12 35.61 -22.81 -14.55
C LEU A 12 35.04 -22.51 -13.15
N SER A 13 35.70 -21.64 -12.39
CA SER A 13 35.16 -21.13 -11.13
C SER A 13 34.10 -20.09 -11.43
N ILE A 14 32.84 -20.47 -11.22
CA ILE A 14 31.70 -19.49 -11.20
C ILE A 14 31.82 -18.77 -9.87
N ALA A 15 32.34 -17.55 -9.89
CA ALA A 15 32.23 -16.63 -8.76
C ALA A 15 30.74 -16.21 -8.64
N GLY A 16 30.06 -16.85 -7.71
CA GLY A 16 28.71 -16.39 -7.29
C GLY A 16 28.88 -15.01 -6.67
N ALA A 17 28.33 -13.98 -7.34
CA ALA A 17 28.16 -12.67 -6.71
C ALA A 17 27.24 -12.86 -5.50
N ALA A 18 27.77 -12.70 -4.30
CA ALA A 18 26.97 -12.59 -3.09
C ALA A 18 26.08 -11.35 -3.26
N VAL A 19 24.79 -11.56 -3.43
CA VAL A 19 23.81 -10.50 -3.29
C VAL A 19 23.94 -10.04 -1.84
N ALA A 20 24.44 -8.83 -1.63
CA ALA A 20 24.46 -8.22 -0.30
C ALA A 20 23.02 -8.24 0.22
N GLY A 21 22.77 -9.03 1.25
CA GLY A 21 21.48 -9.09 1.89
C GLY A 21 21.10 -7.68 2.33
N VAL A 22 19.99 -7.19 1.84
CA VAL A 22 19.41 -5.93 2.32
C VAL A 22 19.08 -6.17 3.79
N THR A 23 19.88 -5.61 4.68
CA THR A 23 19.51 -5.51 6.09
C THR A 23 18.32 -4.57 6.12
N ALA A 24 17.13 -5.08 6.47
CA ALA A 24 15.99 -4.23 6.74
C ALA A 24 16.46 -3.15 7.74
N SER A 25 16.28 -1.88 7.40
CA SER A 25 16.57 -0.78 8.33
C SER A 25 15.82 -1.06 9.63
N ALA A 26 16.51 -1.05 10.75
CA ALA A 26 15.92 -1.36 12.04
C ALA A 26 14.83 -0.31 12.36
N TRP A 27 13.58 -0.75 12.36
CA TRP A 27 12.45 0.05 12.81
C TRP A 27 12.50 0.17 14.33
N THR A 28 12.08 1.31 14.85
CA THR A 28 11.81 1.47 16.29
C THR A 28 10.53 0.73 16.67
N ALA A 29 10.35 0.43 17.96
CA ALA A 29 9.12 -0.17 18.45
C ALA A 29 7.89 0.67 18.03
N ALA A 30 6.91 0.02 17.42
CA ALA A 30 5.72 0.69 16.93
C ALA A 30 4.88 1.24 18.07
N GLN A 31 4.37 2.47 17.92
CA GLN A 31 3.52 3.16 18.89
C GLN A 31 2.15 3.45 18.29
N LYS A 32 1.11 3.41 19.11
CA LYS A 32 -0.20 3.94 18.72
C LYS A 32 -0.07 5.44 18.40
N ILE A 33 -0.61 5.85 17.27
CA ILE A 33 -0.40 7.22 16.76
C ILE A 33 -1.00 8.29 17.67
N ASP A 34 -2.13 8.04 18.29
CA ASP A 34 -2.83 8.94 19.23
C ASP A 34 -2.13 9.08 20.58
N THR A 35 -1.25 8.13 20.96
CA THR A 35 -0.43 8.22 22.19
C THR A 35 0.80 9.10 22.04
N ILE A 36 1.16 9.48 20.82
CA ILE A 36 2.28 10.39 20.57
C ILE A 36 1.87 11.80 20.96
N GLY A 37 2.69 12.43 21.80
CA GLY A 37 2.35 13.69 22.45
C GLY A 37 1.82 14.79 21.53
N GLY A 38 0.64 15.28 21.85
CA GLY A 38 -0.07 16.35 21.13
C GLY A 38 -0.95 15.88 19.98
N ASN A 39 -0.86 14.64 19.49
CA ASN A 39 -1.80 14.11 18.52
C ASN A 39 -3.21 14.03 19.12
N ASN A 40 -4.21 14.28 18.27
CA ASN A 40 -5.61 14.17 18.71
C ASN A 40 -5.95 12.70 19.00
N ALA A 41 -6.60 12.47 20.14
CA ALA A 41 -7.00 11.13 20.56
C ALA A 41 -8.01 10.47 19.62
N GLU A 42 -8.77 11.28 18.85
CA GLU A 42 -9.75 10.76 17.89
C GLU A 42 -9.12 10.21 16.60
N VAL A 43 -7.78 10.20 16.46
CA VAL A 43 -7.13 9.50 15.34
C VAL A 43 -7.42 8.01 15.41
N ASN A 44 -7.41 7.41 16.61
CA ASN A 44 -7.96 6.09 16.88
C ASN A 44 -9.27 6.21 17.68
N THR A 45 -10.21 5.31 17.45
CA THR A 45 -11.52 5.30 18.08
C THR A 45 -11.94 3.85 18.41
N PRO A 46 -13.04 3.63 19.16
CA PRO A 46 -13.59 2.28 19.35
C PRO A 46 -14.08 1.60 18.06
N SER A 47 -13.97 2.25 16.93
CA SER A 47 -14.33 1.74 15.60
C SER A 47 -13.16 0.98 14.93
N LEU A 48 -13.34 0.63 13.65
CA LEU A 48 -12.23 0.23 12.80
C LEU A 48 -11.55 1.49 12.28
N ASP A 49 -10.28 1.68 12.60
CA ASP A 49 -9.44 2.74 12.06
C ASP A 49 -8.26 2.11 11.32
N GLY A 50 -8.14 2.37 10.02
CA GLY A 50 -7.17 1.70 9.17
C GLY A 50 -6.83 2.44 7.88
N CYS A 51 -6.13 1.79 6.97
CA CYS A 51 -5.59 2.35 5.73
C CYS A 51 -4.90 3.72 5.93
N PRO A 52 -4.04 3.92 6.94
CA PRO A 52 -3.42 5.21 7.19
C PRO A 52 -2.42 5.54 6.09
N ILE A 53 -2.49 6.76 5.55
CA ILE A 53 -1.51 7.25 4.57
C ILE A 53 -1.36 8.76 4.66
N GLN A 54 -0.13 9.25 4.60
CA GLN A 54 0.14 10.68 4.56
C GLN A 54 0.10 11.21 3.13
N SER A 55 -0.35 12.47 2.99
CA SER A 55 -0.18 13.22 1.75
C SER A 55 1.31 13.40 1.42
N PRO A 56 1.67 13.63 0.15
CA PRO A 56 3.07 13.81 -0.25
C PRO A 56 3.81 14.94 0.47
N ASP A 57 3.11 15.98 0.92
CA ASP A 57 3.67 17.09 1.72
C ASP A 57 3.74 16.77 3.23
N GLY A 58 3.17 15.63 3.64
CA GLY A 58 3.12 15.19 5.04
C GLY A 58 2.18 16.01 5.93
N LEU A 59 1.29 16.82 5.37
CA LEU A 59 0.41 17.73 6.15
C LEU A 59 -1.00 17.19 6.33
N SER A 60 -1.36 16.10 5.64
CA SER A 60 -2.64 15.41 5.79
C SER A 60 -2.41 13.92 6.05
N LEU A 61 -3.14 13.35 7.00
CA LEU A 61 -3.21 11.93 7.27
C LEU A 61 -4.62 11.46 6.88
N PHE A 62 -4.71 10.66 5.83
CA PHE A 62 -5.94 10.02 5.42
C PHE A 62 -6.07 8.67 6.11
N ILE A 63 -7.27 8.33 6.52
CA ILE A 63 -7.63 7.07 7.16
C ILE A 63 -8.98 6.58 6.65
N ALA A 64 -9.23 5.28 6.73
CA ALA A 64 -10.55 4.70 6.55
C ALA A 64 -11.11 4.30 7.92
N SER A 65 -12.36 4.67 8.19
CA SER A 65 -12.98 4.38 9.48
C SER A 65 -14.50 4.23 9.36
N ASN A 66 -15.07 3.32 10.13
CA ASN A 66 -16.52 3.17 10.28
C ASN A 66 -17.04 3.86 11.56
N ARG A 67 -16.32 4.90 12.03
CA ARG A 67 -16.75 5.70 13.18
C ARG A 67 -18.07 6.43 12.92
N PRO A 68 -18.85 6.75 13.98
CA PRO A 68 -20.09 7.51 13.84
C PRO A 68 -19.89 8.85 13.13
N GLY A 69 -20.88 9.25 12.34
CA GLY A 69 -20.84 10.49 11.56
C GLY A 69 -20.35 10.32 10.12
N GLY A 70 -20.12 9.08 9.68
CA GLY A 70 -19.87 8.74 8.29
C GLY A 70 -21.14 8.74 7.42
N LYS A 71 -20.96 8.39 6.16
CA LYS A 71 -22.02 8.26 5.14
C LYS A 71 -22.43 6.80 4.92
N GLY A 72 -21.44 5.89 4.91
CA GLY A 72 -21.62 4.49 4.63
C GLY A 72 -21.10 3.57 5.74
N GLY A 73 -20.51 2.47 5.34
CA GLY A 73 -19.81 1.55 6.23
C GLY A 73 -18.45 2.11 6.60
N LEU A 74 -17.44 1.91 5.75
CA LEU A 74 -16.15 2.59 5.87
C LEU A 74 -16.19 3.89 5.08
N ASP A 75 -15.76 4.97 5.70
CA ASP A 75 -15.58 6.28 5.07
C ASP A 75 -14.12 6.72 5.13
N ILE A 76 -13.74 7.61 4.23
CA ILE A 76 -12.43 8.26 4.24
C ILE A 76 -12.50 9.53 5.09
N TRP A 77 -11.59 9.59 6.06
CA TRP A 77 -11.41 10.72 6.98
C TRP A 77 -10.02 11.32 6.80
N VAL A 78 -9.86 12.59 7.14
CA VAL A 78 -8.58 13.29 7.07
C VAL A 78 -8.28 14.09 8.32
N ALA A 79 -7.15 13.82 8.96
CA ALA A 79 -6.55 14.68 9.97
C ALA A 79 -5.49 15.57 9.31
N THR A 80 -5.39 16.82 9.75
CA THR A 80 -4.40 17.78 9.22
C THR A 80 -3.49 18.31 10.30
N ARG A 81 -2.32 18.81 9.88
CA ARG A 81 -1.35 19.49 10.74
C ARG A 81 -0.70 20.67 10.03
N SER A 82 -0.21 21.62 10.80
CA SER A 82 0.37 22.87 10.26
C SER A 82 1.80 22.71 9.72
N SER A 83 2.53 21.71 10.18
CA SER A 83 3.88 21.37 9.71
C SER A 83 4.15 19.87 9.89
N ALA A 84 5.19 19.36 9.25
CA ALA A 84 5.57 17.94 9.35
C ALA A 84 5.92 17.47 10.77
N THR A 85 6.21 18.38 11.68
CA THR A 85 6.51 18.11 13.10
C THR A 85 5.39 18.49 14.06
N SER A 86 4.31 19.10 13.56
CA SER A 86 3.13 19.43 14.37
C SER A 86 2.29 18.16 14.62
N PRO A 87 1.55 18.12 15.74
CA PRO A 87 0.63 17.02 16.01
C PRO A 87 -0.55 17.01 15.03
N TRP A 88 -1.14 15.84 14.86
CA TRP A 88 -2.35 15.65 14.06
C TRP A 88 -3.57 16.21 14.78
N GLY A 89 -4.38 16.97 14.06
CA GLY A 89 -5.71 17.41 14.51
C GLY A 89 -6.74 16.28 14.49
N ALA A 90 -7.98 16.59 14.88
CA ALA A 90 -9.10 15.66 14.81
C ALA A 90 -9.43 15.30 13.36
N PRO A 91 -9.64 14.01 13.04
CA PRO A 91 -10.05 13.59 11.71
C PRO A 91 -11.43 14.16 11.34
N GLN A 92 -11.55 14.63 10.09
CA GLN A 92 -12.79 15.14 9.51
C GLN A 92 -13.21 14.19 8.38
N ASN A 93 -14.51 13.87 8.31
CA ASN A 93 -15.06 13.10 7.18
C ASN A 93 -14.89 13.87 5.87
N LEU A 94 -14.46 13.25 4.79
CA LEU A 94 -14.34 13.93 3.49
C LEU A 94 -15.70 14.28 2.89
N GLY A 95 -16.75 13.57 3.27
CA GLY A 95 -18.11 13.77 2.75
C GLY A 95 -18.24 13.41 1.28
N GLU A 96 -19.42 13.71 0.74
CA GLU A 96 -19.69 13.59 -0.69
C GLU A 96 -18.87 14.62 -1.49
N PRO A 97 -18.49 14.26 -2.74
CA PRO A 97 -18.83 13.03 -3.45
C PRO A 97 -17.81 11.90 -3.24
N VAL A 98 -16.85 12.02 -2.32
CA VAL A 98 -15.82 10.99 -2.08
C VAL A 98 -16.40 9.80 -1.33
N ASN A 99 -17.10 10.07 -0.23
CA ASN A 99 -17.76 9.06 0.59
C ASN A 99 -19.20 8.86 0.14
N SER A 100 -19.54 7.62 -0.17
CA SER A 100 -20.86 7.15 -0.61
C SER A 100 -21.65 6.50 0.55
N ALA A 101 -22.75 5.85 0.24
CA ALA A 101 -23.49 5.03 1.19
C ALA A 101 -22.89 3.61 1.37
N ALA A 102 -21.86 3.28 0.63
CA ALA A 102 -21.14 2.00 0.70
C ALA A 102 -19.83 2.14 1.51
N ASP A 103 -18.92 1.17 1.37
CA ASP A 103 -17.57 1.28 1.90
C ASP A 103 -16.68 2.07 0.93
N ASP A 104 -16.08 3.15 1.41
CA ASP A 104 -15.06 3.94 0.71
C ASP A 104 -13.78 3.95 1.54
N PHE A 105 -12.69 3.33 1.05
CA PHE A 105 -11.53 3.03 1.88
C PHE A 105 -10.20 2.99 1.13
N CYS A 106 -9.11 2.78 1.87
CA CYS A 106 -7.73 2.74 1.38
C CYS A 106 -7.39 3.92 0.46
N PRO A 107 -7.49 5.15 0.97
CA PRO A 107 -7.14 6.36 0.22
C PRO A 107 -5.66 6.39 -0.14
N THR A 108 -5.34 6.96 -1.30
CA THR A 108 -3.96 7.20 -1.76
C THR A 108 -3.87 8.58 -2.37
N PRO A 109 -3.43 9.58 -1.59
CA PRO A 109 -3.30 10.96 -2.06
C PRO A 109 -2.18 11.09 -3.10
N VAL A 110 -2.43 11.90 -4.14
CA VAL A 110 -1.54 12.08 -5.29
C VAL A 110 -1.35 13.58 -5.57
N GLY A 111 -0.10 14.00 -5.66
CA GLY A 111 0.21 15.39 -6.00
C GLY A 111 -0.46 16.39 -5.05
N LYS A 112 -0.97 17.49 -5.61
CA LYS A 112 -1.60 18.59 -4.85
C LYS A 112 -3.13 18.49 -4.74
N GLY A 113 -3.72 17.32 -4.78
CA GLY A 113 -5.17 17.22 -4.61
C GLY A 113 -5.83 16.06 -5.35
N GLY A 114 -5.06 15.13 -5.92
CA GLY A 114 -5.60 13.88 -6.43
C GLY A 114 -5.75 12.85 -5.32
N LEU A 115 -6.69 11.92 -5.48
CA LEU A 115 -6.96 10.84 -4.53
C LEU A 115 -7.43 9.60 -5.30
N PHE A 116 -6.67 8.50 -5.19
CA PHE A 116 -7.19 7.17 -5.49
C PHE A 116 -7.79 6.57 -4.21
N PHE A 117 -8.80 5.76 -4.37
CA PHE A 117 -9.43 5.03 -3.26
C PHE A 117 -10.22 3.84 -3.80
N ILE A 118 -10.66 2.97 -2.93
CA ILE A 118 -11.57 1.87 -3.25
C ILE A 118 -12.96 2.27 -2.84
N SER A 119 -13.94 2.01 -3.71
CA SER A 119 -15.36 2.09 -3.37
C SER A 119 -16.06 0.77 -3.70
N ARG A 120 -16.94 0.37 -2.79
CA ARG A 120 -17.86 -0.78 -2.97
C ARG A 120 -19.26 -0.33 -3.37
N GLU A 121 -19.40 0.90 -3.86
CA GLU A 121 -20.67 1.38 -4.35
C GLU A 121 -21.09 0.60 -5.61
N ALA A 122 -22.25 -0.05 -5.51
CA ALA A 122 -22.81 -0.87 -6.59
C ALA A 122 -23.42 -0.02 -7.71
N LEU A 123 -22.62 0.82 -8.34
CA LEU A 123 -23.04 1.63 -9.49
C LEU A 123 -23.23 0.78 -10.75
N PRO A 124 -24.12 1.18 -11.68
CA PRO A 124 -24.23 0.53 -12.98
C PRO A 124 -22.89 0.43 -13.68
N GLY A 125 -22.53 -0.79 -14.09
CA GLY A 125 -21.26 -1.08 -14.76
C GLY A 125 -20.07 -1.26 -13.80
N ALA A 126 -20.28 -1.46 -12.48
CA ALA A 126 -19.23 -1.88 -11.57
C ALA A 126 -18.51 -3.13 -12.09
N CYS A 127 -17.19 -3.19 -11.93
CA CYS A 127 -16.39 -4.30 -12.46
C CYS A 127 -16.42 -5.48 -11.50
N GLY A 128 -16.32 -5.21 -10.18
CA GLY A 128 -16.28 -6.19 -9.12
C GLY A 128 -16.98 -5.71 -7.85
N GLN A 129 -16.50 -6.21 -6.72
CA GLN A 129 -17.04 -5.84 -5.40
C GLN A 129 -16.42 -4.53 -4.89
N GLY A 130 -15.12 -4.35 -5.08
CA GLY A 130 -14.42 -3.12 -4.76
C GLY A 130 -13.62 -2.68 -5.98
N ASP A 131 -13.94 -1.50 -6.48
CA ASP A 131 -13.29 -0.91 -7.66
C ASP A 131 -12.39 0.27 -7.25
N ILE A 132 -11.31 0.49 -7.99
CA ILE A 132 -10.44 1.66 -7.83
C ILE A 132 -11.09 2.85 -8.50
N TYR A 133 -11.25 3.93 -7.73
CA TYR A 133 -11.72 5.23 -8.19
C TYR A 133 -10.62 6.27 -8.09
N PHE A 134 -10.76 7.32 -8.87
CA PHE A 134 -9.91 8.51 -8.80
C PHE A 134 -10.77 9.77 -8.75
N THR A 135 -10.40 10.70 -7.88
CA THR A 135 -10.97 12.04 -7.82
C THR A 135 -9.87 13.07 -7.62
N HIS A 136 -10.20 14.33 -7.78
CA HIS A 136 -9.27 15.43 -7.55
C HIS A 136 -10.00 16.66 -7.00
N ARG A 137 -9.28 17.50 -6.26
CA ARG A 137 -9.81 18.81 -5.86
C ARG A 137 -9.72 19.79 -7.02
N ASN A 138 -10.80 20.51 -7.27
CA ASN A 138 -10.82 21.61 -8.23
C ASN A 138 -10.09 22.85 -7.67
N GLY A 139 -10.02 23.93 -8.45
CA GLY A 139 -9.34 25.17 -8.03
C GLY A 139 -9.95 25.86 -6.78
N ALA A 140 -11.17 25.52 -6.41
CA ALA A 140 -11.83 25.98 -5.18
C ALA A 140 -11.61 25.04 -3.98
N GLY A 141 -10.84 23.96 -4.15
CA GLY A 141 -10.56 22.97 -3.10
C GLY A 141 -11.67 21.93 -2.88
N VAL A 142 -12.71 21.93 -3.72
CA VAL A 142 -13.83 21.00 -3.65
C VAL A 142 -13.50 19.72 -4.44
N TRP A 143 -13.86 18.56 -3.90
CA TRP A 143 -13.69 17.29 -4.58
C TRP A 143 -14.63 17.19 -5.80
N ALA A 144 -14.09 16.76 -6.93
CA ALA A 144 -14.87 16.40 -8.11
C ALA A 144 -15.54 15.03 -7.92
N GLU A 145 -16.58 14.75 -8.71
CA GLU A 145 -17.17 13.41 -8.76
C GLU A 145 -16.09 12.35 -9.06
N PRO A 146 -16.01 11.27 -8.27
CA PRO A 146 -15.04 10.22 -8.51
C PRO A 146 -15.29 9.48 -9.83
N GLU A 147 -14.19 9.27 -10.57
CA GLU A 147 -14.21 8.48 -11.79
C GLU A 147 -13.66 7.07 -11.49
N ARG A 148 -14.47 6.04 -11.78
CA ARG A 148 -14.00 4.66 -11.71
C ARG A 148 -13.00 4.39 -12.81
N LEU A 149 -11.88 3.73 -12.48
CA LEU A 149 -10.95 3.25 -13.49
C LEU A 149 -11.60 2.14 -14.33
N LEU A 150 -11.10 1.95 -15.54
CA LEU A 150 -11.68 0.99 -16.48
C LEU A 150 -11.60 -0.44 -15.95
N CYS A 151 -12.58 -1.26 -16.36
CA CYS A 151 -12.57 -2.69 -16.11
C CYS A 151 -11.56 -3.44 -17.00
N SER A 152 -11.09 -4.58 -16.53
CA SER A 152 -10.33 -5.53 -17.33
C SER A 152 -11.17 -6.00 -18.55
N PRO A 153 -10.56 -6.20 -19.73
CA PRO A 153 -9.12 -6.12 -20.02
C PRO A 153 -8.61 -4.72 -20.38
N ALA A 154 -9.44 -3.68 -20.33
CA ALA A 154 -9.05 -2.33 -20.74
C ALA A 154 -8.35 -1.53 -19.63
N GLY A 155 -8.54 -1.90 -18.37
CA GLY A 155 -8.02 -1.20 -17.20
C GLY A 155 -7.72 -2.11 -16.02
N PRO A 156 -7.44 -1.51 -14.84
CA PRO A 156 -6.99 -2.25 -13.67
C PRO A 156 -8.11 -2.94 -12.88
N ASN A 157 -9.35 -2.46 -12.90
CA ASN A 157 -10.44 -3.07 -12.15
C ASN A 157 -10.87 -4.40 -12.74
N SER A 158 -11.30 -5.35 -11.91
CA SER A 158 -11.69 -6.70 -12.31
C SER A 158 -13.01 -7.13 -11.68
N GLU A 159 -13.42 -8.34 -11.87
CA GLU A 159 -14.57 -8.94 -11.16
C GLU A 159 -14.29 -9.29 -9.69
N LEU A 160 -13.04 -9.14 -9.25
CA LEU A 160 -12.60 -9.37 -7.88
C LEU A 160 -12.74 -8.10 -7.03
N ASP A 161 -12.18 -8.10 -5.84
CA ASP A 161 -12.12 -6.98 -4.90
C ASP A 161 -10.71 -6.36 -4.97
N GLU A 162 -10.58 -5.21 -5.60
CA GLU A 162 -9.35 -4.43 -5.61
C GLU A 162 -9.16 -3.76 -4.25
N GLN A 163 -7.90 -3.71 -3.74
CA GLN A 163 -7.58 -3.13 -2.44
C GLN A 163 -6.23 -2.42 -2.44
N GLY A 164 -6.09 -1.41 -1.57
CA GLY A 164 -4.83 -0.75 -1.26
C GLY A 164 -4.10 -0.18 -2.47
N PRO A 165 -4.72 0.71 -3.26
CA PRO A 165 -4.03 1.35 -4.37
C PRO A 165 -2.80 2.11 -3.86
N SER A 166 -1.69 2.00 -4.56
CA SER A 166 -0.42 2.68 -4.27
C SER A 166 0.15 3.28 -5.54
N TRP A 167 0.16 4.59 -5.58
CA TRP A 167 0.65 5.35 -6.74
C TRP A 167 2.14 5.65 -6.63
N VAL A 168 2.87 5.45 -7.73
CA VAL A 168 4.26 5.89 -7.85
C VAL A 168 4.51 6.56 -9.20
N ASP A 169 5.08 7.77 -9.15
CA ASP A 169 5.52 8.52 -10.33
C ASP A 169 7.04 8.44 -10.44
N VAL A 170 7.51 7.55 -11.28
CA VAL A 170 8.94 7.35 -11.58
C VAL A 170 9.33 7.90 -12.96
N SER A 171 8.54 8.83 -13.48
CA SER A 171 8.73 9.39 -14.81
C SER A 171 10.11 10.05 -15.02
N GLY A 172 10.69 10.59 -13.97
CA GLY A 172 12.05 11.13 -13.99
C GLY A 172 13.17 10.10 -14.05
N LYS A 173 12.87 8.81 -13.75
CA LYS A 173 13.85 7.72 -13.69
C LYS A 173 13.65 6.68 -14.79
N LEU A 174 12.44 6.43 -15.22
CA LEU A 174 12.10 5.39 -16.18
C LEU A 174 11.09 5.90 -17.21
N ARG A 175 11.58 6.54 -18.30
CA ARG A 175 10.84 6.94 -19.52
C ARG A 175 9.39 7.40 -19.30
N GLY A 176 9.15 8.25 -18.30
CA GLY A 176 7.82 8.80 -18.05
C GLY A 176 6.81 7.84 -17.40
N LYS A 177 7.25 6.71 -16.86
CA LYS A 177 6.36 5.72 -16.28
C LYS A 177 5.73 6.20 -14.98
N LYS A 178 4.43 5.95 -14.89
CA LYS A 178 3.59 6.17 -13.71
C LYS A 178 2.82 4.89 -13.48
N MET A 179 2.90 4.36 -12.27
CA MET A 179 2.40 3.03 -11.95
C MET A 179 1.44 3.07 -10.78
N LEU A 180 0.42 2.23 -10.83
CA LEU A 180 -0.51 1.99 -9.76
C LEU A 180 -0.39 0.52 -9.36
N TYR A 181 0.13 0.28 -8.15
CA TYR A 181 0.14 -1.02 -7.51
C TYR A 181 -1.11 -1.17 -6.67
N PHE A 182 -1.62 -2.37 -6.56
CA PHE A 182 -2.79 -2.70 -5.73
C PHE A 182 -2.86 -4.22 -5.54
N SER A 183 -3.71 -4.70 -4.66
CA SER A 183 -3.99 -6.13 -4.56
C SER A 183 -5.38 -6.44 -5.07
N ARG A 184 -5.55 -7.69 -5.53
CA ARG A 184 -6.83 -8.31 -5.83
C ARG A 184 -7.07 -9.47 -4.89
N SER A 185 -8.28 -9.58 -4.37
CA SER A 185 -8.69 -10.71 -3.57
C SER A 185 -10.06 -11.20 -4.00
N SER A 186 -10.35 -12.44 -3.71
CA SER A 186 -11.69 -13.00 -3.87
C SER A 186 -12.38 -13.07 -2.51
N ALA A 187 -13.69 -12.94 -2.47
CA ALA A 187 -14.48 -13.27 -1.29
C ALA A 187 -14.40 -14.77 -0.94
N ALA A 188 -13.99 -15.61 -1.91
CA ALA A 188 -13.75 -17.03 -1.68
C ALA A 188 -12.40 -17.22 -0.96
N PRO A 189 -12.37 -17.80 0.25
CA PRO A 189 -11.14 -17.94 1.04
C PRO A 189 -10.10 -18.88 0.39
N SER A 190 -10.47 -19.58 -0.67
CA SER A 190 -9.59 -20.47 -1.43
C SER A 190 -8.73 -19.77 -2.49
N VAL A 191 -8.96 -18.47 -2.77
CA VAL A 191 -8.18 -17.70 -3.73
C VAL A 191 -7.41 -16.63 -2.96
N PRO A 192 -6.09 -16.85 -2.77
CA PRO A 192 -5.25 -15.88 -2.09
C PRO A 192 -5.26 -14.50 -2.77
N GLY A 193 -5.10 -13.46 -1.99
CA GLY A 193 -4.88 -12.13 -2.51
C GLY A 193 -3.51 -12.01 -3.18
N GLU A 194 -3.44 -11.33 -4.31
CA GLU A 194 -2.22 -11.13 -5.08
C GLU A 194 -2.00 -9.64 -5.41
N ILE A 195 -0.74 -9.23 -5.49
CA ILE A 195 -0.33 -7.87 -5.87
C ILE A 195 -0.22 -7.77 -7.38
N TYR A 196 -0.83 -6.71 -7.91
CA TYR A 196 -0.84 -6.33 -9.32
C TYR A 196 -0.25 -4.93 -9.53
N VAL A 197 0.15 -4.65 -10.76
CA VAL A 197 0.56 -3.33 -11.21
C VAL A 197 -0.10 -3.00 -12.53
N SER A 198 -0.58 -1.76 -12.66
CA SER A 198 -1.04 -1.16 -13.91
C SER A 198 -0.23 0.08 -14.23
N GLU A 199 0.18 0.21 -15.49
CA GLU A 199 0.92 1.37 -15.98
C GLU A 199 -0.04 2.42 -16.55
N ARG A 200 0.16 3.70 -16.18
CA ARG A 200 -0.56 4.81 -16.78
C ARG A 200 -0.12 4.99 -18.23
N GLN A 201 -1.07 4.91 -19.12
CA GLN A 201 -0.91 5.13 -20.56
C GLN A 201 -1.13 6.60 -20.96
N ASN A 202 -1.01 6.92 -22.23
CA ASN A 202 -1.29 8.24 -22.76
C ASN A 202 -2.69 8.72 -22.33
N GLY A 203 -2.79 9.95 -21.87
CA GLY A 203 -4.07 10.63 -21.61
C GLY A 203 -4.66 10.41 -20.21
N ALA A 204 -4.06 9.89 -19.23
CA ALA A 204 -4.56 9.64 -17.87
C ALA A 204 -5.18 8.24 -17.61
N ARG A 205 -5.35 7.42 -18.63
CA ARG A 205 -5.90 6.07 -18.48
C ARG A 205 -4.84 5.10 -17.98
N PHE A 206 -5.26 4.15 -17.16
CA PHE A 206 -4.47 2.99 -16.76
C PHE A 206 -4.75 1.84 -17.71
N GLY A 207 -3.70 1.10 -18.08
CA GLY A 207 -3.81 -0.10 -18.89
C GLY A 207 -4.22 -1.33 -18.06
N PRO A 208 -4.23 -2.51 -18.72
CA PRO A 208 -4.44 -3.78 -18.01
C PRO A 208 -3.46 -3.95 -16.86
N ALA A 209 -3.91 -4.60 -15.79
CA ALA A 209 -3.06 -4.95 -14.68
C ALA A 209 -2.33 -6.28 -14.94
N THR A 210 -1.09 -6.38 -14.44
CA THR A 210 -0.27 -7.60 -14.46
C THR A 210 0.14 -7.96 -13.04
N ALA A 211 0.14 -9.26 -12.71
CA ALA A 211 0.60 -9.73 -11.41
C ALA A 211 2.10 -9.44 -11.21
N VAL A 212 2.48 -9.01 -10.02
CA VAL A 212 3.88 -8.79 -9.62
C VAL A 212 4.38 -10.05 -8.95
N THR A 213 4.79 -11.02 -9.76
CA THR A 213 5.07 -12.39 -9.32
C THR A 213 6.13 -12.50 -8.23
N GLU A 214 7.08 -11.57 -8.18
CA GLU A 214 8.13 -11.54 -7.15
C GLU A 214 7.62 -11.16 -5.76
N LEU A 215 6.47 -10.49 -5.68
CA LEU A 215 5.83 -10.08 -4.43
C LEU A 215 4.78 -11.09 -3.96
N ASN A 216 4.33 -11.99 -4.83
CA ASN A 216 3.26 -12.94 -4.56
C ASN A 216 3.78 -14.32 -4.16
N ASP A 217 3.17 -14.91 -3.15
CA ASP A 217 3.33 -16.31 -2.74
C ASP A 217 1.99 -17.01 -2.96
N ALA A 218 1.98 -18.05 -3.81
CA ALA A 218 0.75 -18.75 -4.19
C ALA A 218 0.00 -19.39 -3.00
N ALA A 219 0.65 -19.54 -1.85
CA ALA A 219 0.05 -20.10 -0.62
C ALA A 219 -0.34 -19.04 0.41
N ALA A 220 -0.18 -17.74 0.10
CA ALA A 220 -0.39 -16.65 1.03
C ALA A 220 -1.28 -15.54 0.45
N ASN A 221 -1.89 -14.76 1.34
CA ASN A 221 -2.51 -13.49 0.97
C ASN A 221 -1.44 -12.41 0.97
N ASP A 222 -1.08 -11.92 -0.21
CA ASP A 222 -0.18 -10.79 -0.42
C ASP A 222 -1.01 -9.59 -0.85
N ILE A 223 -1.21 -8.66 0.07
CA ILE A 223 -2.22 -7.61 -0.09
C ILE A 223 -1.70 -6.23 0.30
N GLN A 224 -2.40 -5.20 -0.17
CA GLN A 224 -2.26 -3.81 0.25
C GLN A 224 -0.81 -3.29 0.14
N PRO A 225 -0.22 -3.34 -1.06
CA PRO A 225 1.13 -2.85 -1.27
C PRO A 225 1.20 -1.33 -1.10
N ASN A 226 2.32 -0.83 -0.59
CA ASN A 226 2.64 0.59 -0.66
C ASN A 226 4.09 0.77 -1.13
N VAL A 227 4.24 1.39 -2.29
CA VAL A 227 5.55 1.64 -2.91
C VAL A 227 6.03 3.03 -2.51
N ARG A 228 7.27 3.10 -2.00
CA ARG A 228 7.92 4.38 -1.67
C ARG A 228 8.01 5.26 -2.93
N ALA A 229 7.97 6.58 -2.73
CA ALA A 229 7.93 7.57 -3.80
C ALA A 229 9.04 7.45 -4.86
N ASP A 230 10.21 6.93 -4.48
CA ASP A 230 11.31 6.70 -5.41
C ASP A 230 11.19 5.41 -6.23
N GLY A 231 10.21 4.56 -5.92
CA GLY A 231 9.94 3.30 -6.60
C GLY A 231 10.92 2.17 -6.26
N LEU A 232 11.74 2.29 -5.19
CA LEU A 232 12.80 1.34 -4.87
C LEU A 232 12.51 0.43 -3.67
N GLU A 233 11.46 0.71 -2.92
CA GLU A 233 11.02 -0.07 -1.77
C GLU A 233 9.51 -0.23 -1.81
N VAL A 234 9.03 -1.40 -1.46
CA VAL A 234 7.60 -1.71 -1.29
C VAL A 234 7.38 -2.41 0.03
N VAL A 235 6.38 -1.98 0.77
CA VAL A 235 5.84 -2.69 1.93
C VAL A 235 4.49 -3.29 1.56
N LEU A 236 4.16 -4.43 2.15
CA LEU A 236 2.91 -5.16 1.91
C LEU A 236 2.50 -5.93 3.15
N SER A 237 1.25 -6.33 3.23
CA SER A 237 0.74 -7.24 4.25
C SER A 237 0.70 -8.66 3.69
N SER A 238 1.18 -9.63 4.48
CA SER A 238 1.18 -11.03 4.07
C SER A 238 1.08 -11.99 5.26
N ASN A 239 0.45 -13.14 5.04
CA ASN A 239 0.43 -14.28 5.97
C ASN A 239 1.35 -15.42 5.51
N ARG A 240 2.34 -15.12 4.66
CA ARG A 240 3.33 -16.11 4.19
C ARG A 240 4.13 -16.72 5.34
N VAL A 241 4.77 -17.83 5.06
CA VAL A 241 5.61 -18.54 6.05
C VAL A 241 6.65 -17.59 6.67
N GLY A 242 6.71 -17.56 8.00
CA GLY A 242 7.55 -16.65 8.77
C GLY A 242 6.78 -15.44 9.35
N THR A 243 5.47 -15.37 9.16
CA THR A 243 4.57 -14.43 9.83
C THR A 243 4.47 -14.75 11.32
N LEU A 244 4.46 -13.72 12.18
CA LEU A 244 4.35 -13.84 13.63
C LEU A 244 2.89 -13.91 14.11
N GLY A 245 1.99 -13.25 13.38
CA GLY A 245 0.55 -13.16 13.69
C GLY A 245 -0.32 -13.72 12.59
N ALA A 246 -1.47 -13.07 12.35
CA ALA A 246 -2.39 -13.43 11.25
C ALA A 246 -1.94 -12.82 9.92
N LEU A 247 -1.52 -11.56 9.93
CA LEU A 247 -0.90 -10.83 8.85
C LEU A 247 0.27 -10.05 9.42
N ASP A 248 1.39 -10.04 8.74
CA ASP A 248 2.56 -9.24 9.09
C ASP A 248 2.87 -8.25 7.96
N ILE A 249 3.64 -7.21 8.28
CA ILE A 249 4.23 -6.32 7.29
C ILE A 249 5.54 -6.89 6.80
N TRP A 250 5.67 -6.95 5.48
CA TRP A 250 6.85 -7.42 4.75
C TRP A 250 7.40 -6.31 3.87
N VAL A 251 8.67 -6.35 3.56
CA VAL A 251 9.35 -5.36 2.73
C VAL A 251 10.13 -6.04 1.60
N ALA A 252 10.06 -5.48 0.40
CA ALA A 252 10.93 -5.85 -0.71
C ALA A 252 11.57 -4.59 -1.30
N THR A 253 12.75 -4.75 -1.89
CA THR A 253 13.52 -3.66 -2.47
C THR A 253 14.02 -4.01 -3.86
N ARG A 254 14.45 -3.00 -4.61
CA ARG A 254 15.15 -3.15 -5.88
C ARG A 254 16.19 -2.04 -6.06
N ALA A 255 17.24 -2.31 -6.80
CA ALA A 255 18.32 -1.35 -7.02
C ALA A 255 17.90 -0.22 -7.97
N ASN A 256 17.13 -0.55 -9.01
CA ASN A 256 16.59 0.42 -9.98
C ASN A 256 15.11 0.16 -10.24
N VAL A 257 14.38 1.18 -10.68
CA VAL A 257 12.92 1.08 -10.92
C VAL A 257 12.55 0.04 -11.99
N GLY A 258 13.46 -0.28 -12.91
CA GLY A 258 13.25 -1.29 -13.95
C GLY A 258 13.60 -2.71 -13.54
N ASP A 259 14.21 -2.89 -12.36
CA ASP A 259 14.63 -4.21 -11.87
C ASP A 259 13.43 -4.94 -11.24
N ARG A 260 13.57 -6.25 -11.11
CA ARG A 260 12.66 -7.07 -10.30
C ARG A 260 12.78 -6.73 -8.83
N TRP A 261 11.71 -6.91 -8.10
CA TRP A 261 11.74 -6.83 -6.64
C TRP A 261 12.55 -7.98 -6.05
N SER A 262 13.23 -7.74 -4.92
CA SER A 262 13.76 -8.82 -4.10
C SER A 262 12.60 -9.68 -3.55
N ALA A 263 12.90 -10.88 -3.09
CA ALA A 263 11.95 -11.60 -2.26
C ALA A 263 11.58 -10.75 -1.03
N PRO A 264 10.29 -10.68 -0.65
CA PRO A 264 9.87 -9.98 0.55
C PRO A 264 10.50 -10.58 1.82
N VAL A 265 10.87 -9.69 2.76
CA VAL A 265 11.43 -10.04 4.07
C VAL A 265 10.53 -9.46 5.15
N ASN A 266 10.27 -10.23 6.23
CA ASN A 266 9.51 -9.75 7.39
C ASN A 266 10.22 -8.56 8.03
N VAL A 267 9.51 -7.48 8.35
CA VAL A 267 10.12 -6.26 8.92
C VAL A 267 10.54 -6.41 10.38
N GLY A 268 10.13 -7.49 11.04
CA GLY A 268 10.58 -7.87 12.38
C GLY A 268 9.66 -7.48 13.52
N PRO A 269 9.99 -7.93 14.74
CA PRO A 269 9.10 -7.90 15.91
C PRO A 269 8.89 -6.51 16.52
N GLU A 270 9.66 -5.50 16.13
CA GLU A 270 9.41 -4.11 16.55
C GLU A 270 8.13 -3.55 15.90
N VAL A 271 7.73 -4.13 14.76
CA VAL A 271 6.55 -3.77 13.99
C VAL A 271 5.49 -4.85 14.08
N ASN A 272 5.85 -6.09 13.77
CA ASN A 272 4.94 -7.23 13.70
C ASN A 272 4.76 -7.91 15.05
N THR A 273 3.55 -8.35 15.35
CA THR A 273 3.18 -8.98 16.63
C THR A 273 2.37 -10.26 16.40
N SER A 274 1.78 -10.82 17.43
CA SER A 274 0.81 -11.91 17.30
C SER A 274 -0.57 -11.46 16.79
N ALA A 275 -0.79 -10.16 16.61
CA ALA A 275 -1.99 -9.59 16.00
C ALA A 275 -1.89 -9.63 14.45
N ALA A 276 -2.79 -8.94 13.77
CA ALA A 276 -2.69 -8.71 12.33
C ALA A 276 -2.21 -7.28 12.08
N GLU A 277 -1.03 -7.11 11.51
CA GLU A 277 -0.56 -5.84 11.00
C GLU A 277 -0.89 -5.74 9.51
N SER A 278 -1.59 -4.68 9.11
CA SER A 278 -2.09 -4.53 7.74
C SER A 278 -2.08 -3.10 7.23
N ARG A 279 -2.22 -2.95 5.92
CA ARG A 279 -2.35 -1.65 5.25
C ARG A 279 -1.18 -0.72 5.54
N PRO A 280 0.07 -1.18 5.32
CA PRO A 280 1.25 -0.36 5.58
C PRO A 280 1.35 0.80 4.60
N SER A 281 1.87 1.94 5.05
CA SER A 281 2.25 3.05 4.19
C SER A 281 3.55 3.71 4.63
N LEU A 282 4.43 3.96 3.67
CA LEU A 282 5.70 4.66 3.89
C LEU A 282 5.53 6.16 3.68
N SER A 283 6.19 6.96 4.53
CA SER A 283 6.39 8.37 4.23
C SER A 283 7.22 8.55 2.95
N GLN A 284 7.18 9.73 2.34
CA GLN A 284 7.87 10.02 1.08
C GLN A 284 9.38 9.68 1.11
N ASN A 285 10.04 9.92 2.23
CA ASN A 285 11.46 9.61 2.43
C ASN A 285 11.71 8.20 2.97
N GLY A 286 10.66 7.42 3.24
CA GLY A 286 10.76 6.07 3.80
C GLY A 286 11.17 6.00 5.27
N GLY A 287 11.30 7.12 5.97
CA GLY A 287 11.73 7.18 7.37
C GLY A 287 10.63 6.87 8.38
N GLN A 288 9.36 6.82 7.95
CA GLN A 288 8.21 6.50 8.79
C GLN A 288 7.34 5.45 8.10
N LEU A 289 6.81 4.53 8.88
CA LEU A 289 5.85 3.51 8.47
C LEU A 289 4.60 3.64 9.33
N LEU A 290 3.45 3.82 8.68
CA LEU A 290 2.12 3.77 9.27
C LEU A 290 1.44 2.47 8.90
N PHE A 291 0.61 1.92 9.78
CA PHE A 291 -0.15 0.68 9.52
C PHE A 291 -1.33 0.52 10.50
N GLY A 292 -2.27 -0.35 10.17
CA GLY A 292 -3.32 -0.78 11.07
C GLY A 292 -2.92 -2.06 11.82
N ARG A 293 -3.31 -2.19 13.09
CA ARG A 293 -3.18 -3.41 13.89
C ARG A 293 -4.53 -3.86 14.41
N ALA A 294 -4.89 -5.12 14.15
CA ALA A 294 -6.16 -5.71 14.55
C ALA A 294 -5.97 -7.05 15.32
N PRO A 295 -6.67 -7.28 16.43
CA PRO A 295 -7.51 -6.29 17.10
C PRO A 295 -6.68 -5.16 17.71
N GLY A 296 -7.24 -3.95 17.73
CA GLY A 296 -6.68 -2.82 18.45
C GLY A 296 -7.12 -2.79 19.91
N PRO A 297 -6.39 -2.08 20.80
CA PRO A 297 -6.80 -1.92 22.21
C PRO A 297 -8.08 -1.09 22.38
N GLU A 298 -8.42 -0.22 21.45
CA GLU A 298 -9.60 0.65 21.52
C GLU A 298 -10.75 0.15 20.67
N GLY A 299 -10.45 -0.43 19.49
CA GLY A 299 -11.43 -0.86 18.52
C GLY A 299 -11.07 -2.15 17.81
N SER A 300 -11.73 -2.41 16.68
CA SER A 300 -11.45 -3.58 15.88
C SER A 300 -10.11 -3.46 15.13
N SER A 301 -9.62 -2.23 14.92
CA SER A 301 -8.28 -1.92 14.38
C SER A 301 -7.87 -0.53 14.79
N ASP A 302 -6.61 -0.35 15.21
CA ASP A 302 -6.00 0.93 15.55
C ASP A 302 -4.81 1.23 14.64
N ILE A 303 -4.51 2.52 14.45
CA ILE A 303 -3.39 3.02 13.65
C ILE A 303 -2.14 3.10 14.50
N TYR A 304 -1.05 2.54 13.99
CA TYR A 304 0.28 2.56 14.58
C TYR A 304 1.28 3.26 13.66
N VAL A 305 2.36 3.73 14.25
CA VAL A 305 3.48 4.37 13.55
C VAL A 305 4.81 3.90 14.13
N THR A 306 5.80 3.74 13.27
CA THR A 306 7.19 3.51 13.63
C THR A 306 8.11 4.34 12.74
N THR A 307 9.37 4.50 13.16
CA THR A 307 10.40 5.28 12.44
C THR A 307 11.71 4.49 12.34
N ARG A 308 12.56 4.90 11.39
CA ARG A 308 13.91 4.34 11.20
C ARG A 308 14.90 5.43 10.77
#